data_003608a576b54e224afbe04b87ddd4b2
#
_entry.id   003608a576b54e224afbe04b87ddd4b2
#
_cell.length_a   1.000
_cell.length_b   1.000
_cell.length_c   1.000
_cell.angle_alpha   90.00
_cell.angle_beta   90.00
_cell.angle_gamma   90.00
#
_symmetry.space_group_name_H-M   'P 1'
#
loop_
_entity.id
_entity.type
_entity.pdbx_description
1 polymer ?
#
loop_
_entity_poly.entity_id
_entity_poly.type
_entity_poly.pdbx_seq_one_letter_code
_entity_poly.pdbx_strand_id
1 'polypeptide(L)'
;MANRNLLLYLLAFLPLSVSAQKLTIAKSTVDVGRTGWKQPVTAVFELKAKGKVSIEAVQPDCNCTVVDYPKGTLTDKFQIRMTYDAKQLGHFDKQAAIKTNASSKPFYIRMKGQVLEDYIDLSADYPVEMGGLRIDKNYLEFADANKGDQLIEELKIYNNGTKTCHPILMHLPSYLTATVTPEELRPGKTGKIMVHLNSSKLHDFGLTQSSVYLGSNPGDKVRQDHEIGLSVVLLPPFAGPVQNPPVIRLSKEKVDIYFEGKKKKTEVIDITNTGLSELKITSMQMFTRGLRVALGKSRLQPGESTKLKVTAIRDELKRVRTRPRILMITNDPEKAKVTIEINAQ
;
A
#
# COMPACT_ATOMS: atom_id res chain seq x y z
N MET A 1 36.60 -52.57 62.04
CA MET A 1 35.46 -51.63 62.05
C MET A 1 35.89 -50.38 61.32
N ALA A 2 35.63 -50.30 60.03
CA ALA A 2 36.07 -49.16 59.23
C ALA A 2 34.86 -48.76 58.34
N ASN A 3 34.25 -47.62 58.67
CA ASN A 3 33.21 -46.97 57.87
C ASN A 3 33.89 -46.30 56.65
N ARG A 4 33.57 -46.75 55.45
CA ARG A 4 33.93 -46.10 54.19
C ARG A 4 32.75 -45.28 53.69
N ASN A 5 32.84 -43.96 53.83
CA ASN A 5 31.92 -43.00 53.21
C ASN A 5 32.19 -42.95 51.69
N LEU A 6 31.23 -43.42 50.93
CA LEU A 6 31.18 -43.35 49.46
C LEU A 6 30.58 -41.99 49.05
N LEU A 7 31.44 -41.03 48.67
CA LEU A 7 31.01 -39.74 48.14
C LEU A 7 30.56 -39.90 46.69
N LEU A 8 29.26 -39.86 46.42
CA LEU A 8 28.72 -39.84 45.07
C LEU A 8 28.86 -38.42 44.52
N TYR A 9 29.75 -38.23 43.55
CA TYR A 9 29.81 -37.00 42.72
C TYR A 9 28.66 -37.07 41.71
N LEU A 10 27.60 -36.29 41.94
CA LEU A 10 26.52 -36.03 40.98
C LEU A 10 27.04 -35.01 39.94
N LEU A 11 27.52 -35.48 38.78
CA LEU A 11 27.85 -34.62 37.62
C LEU A 11 26.52 -34.10 37.05
N ALA A 12 26.17 -32.86 37.36
CA ALA A 12 25.07 -32.14 36.70
C ALA A 12 25.42 -31.86 35.23
N PHE A 13 24.91 -32.69 34.34
CA PHE A 13 24.88 -32.37 32.90
C PHE A 13 23.92 -31.21 32.68
N LEU A 14 24.40 -29.97 32.63
CA LEU A 14 23.69 -28.83 32.10
C LEU A 14 23.53 -29.01 30.57
N PRO A 15 22.32 -29.10 30.02
CA PRO A 15 22.16 -29.11 28.58
C PRO A 15 22.60 -27.76 28.02
N LEU A 16 23.73 -27.73 27.33
CA LEU A 16 24.13 -26.62 26.50
C LEU A 16 23.05 -26.47 25.39
N SER A 17 22.15 -25.53 25.56
CA SER A 17 21.18 -25.17 24.53
C SER A 17 21.94 -24.54 23.37
N VAL A 18 22.40 -25.37 22.43
CA VAL A 18 22.94 -24.88 21.16
C VAL A 18 21.79 -24.28 20.39
N SER A 19 21.64 -22.96 20.44
CA SER A 19 20.69 -22.26 19.61
C SER A 19 21.07 -22.47 18.15
N ALA A 20 20.33 -23.33 17.44
CA ALA A 20 20.58 -23.60 16.02
C ALA A 20 20.51 -22.30 15.21
N GLN A 21 21.61 -21.95 14.60
CA GLN A 21 21.70 -20.82 13.69
C GLN A 21 20.90 -21.15 12.43
N LYS A 22 20.04 -20.22 11.99
CA LYS A 22 19.23 -20.41 10.79
C LYS A 22 19.16 -19.12 9.99
N LEU A 23 19.35 -19.24 8.69
CA LEU A 23 19.13 -18.17 7.74
C LEU A 23 17.93 -18.52 6.86
N THR A 24 17.02 -17.58 6.67
CA THR A 24 15.89 -17.69 5.75
C THR A 24 15.91 -16.53 4.76
N ILE A 25 15.62 -16.82 3.52
CA ILE A 25 15.50 -15.85 2.44
C ILE A 25 14.04 -15.81 1.96
N ALA A 26 13.45 -14.62 1.86
CA ALA A 26 12.07 -14.48 1.43
C ALA A 26 11.90 -14.87 -0.05
N LYS A 27 12.85 -14.43 -0.90
CA LYS A 27 12.85 -14.69 -2.33
C LYS A 27 14.30 -14.79 -2.81
N SER A 28 14.72 -15.97 -3.27
CA SER A 28 16.09 -16.22 -3.73
C SER A 28 16.34 -15.78 -5.18
N THR A 29 15.29 -15.54 -5.96
CA THR A 29 15.38 -15.05 -7.35
C THR A 29 14.57 -13.78 -7.51
N VAL A 30 15.20 -12.72 -8.01
CA VAL A 30 14.56 -11.43 -8.32
C VAL A 30 14.65 -11.18 -9.81
N ASP A 31 13.50 -10.89 -10.44
CA ASP A 31 13.44 -10.35 -11.79
C ASP A 31 13.43 -8.82 -11.68
N VAL A 32 14.48 -8.18 -12.17
CA VAL A 32 14.62 -6.71 -12.13
C VAL A 32 14.02 -6.03 -13.37
N GLY A 33 13.38 -6.83 -14.24
CA GLY A 33 12.73 -6.32 -15.44
C GLY A 33 13.73 -5.86 -16.49
N ARG A 34 13.59 -4.63 -16.95
CA ARG A 34 14.36 -4.08 -18.07
C ARG A 34 15.23 -2.92 -17.59
N THR A 35 16.41 -2.80 -18.16
CA THR A 35 17.35 -1.69 -17.89
C THR A 35 18.02 -1.25 -19.20
N GLY A 36 18.61 -0.06 -19.20
CA GLY A 36 19.36 0.44 -20.34
C GLY A 36 20.79 -0.10 -20.42
N TRP A 37 21.35 -0.09 -21.60
CA TRP A 37 22.75 -0.42 -21.80
C TRP A 37 23.65 0.54 -20.99
N LYS A 38 24.60 -0.04 -20.25
CA LYS A 38 25.46 0.65 -19.28
C LYS A 38 24.71 1.38 -18.14
N GLN A 39 23.47 1.02 -17.89
CA GLN A 39 22.73 1.47 -16.73
C GLN A 39 22.69 0.35 -15.68
N PRO A 40 23.55 0.41 -14.64
CA PRO A 40 23.60 -0.64 -13.63
C PRO A 40 22.24 -0.84 -12.94
N VAL A 41 21.89 -2.08 -12.67
CA VAL A 41 20.64 -2.45 -12.03
C VAL A 41 20.89 -3.28 -10.78
N THR A 42 20.11 -3.02 -9.71
CA THR A 42 20.29 -3.65 -8.40
C THR A 42 19.07 -4.46 -8.01
N ALA A 43 19.29 -5.73 -7.65
CA ALA A 43 18.31 -6.55 -6.96
C ALA A 43 18.54 -6.50 -5.45
N VAL A 44 17.46 -6.39 -4.68
CA VAL A 44 17.49 -6.42 -3.21
C VAL A 44 16.90 -7.72 -2.70
N PHE A 45 17.61 -8.43 -1.86
CA PHE A 45 17.21 -9.67 -1.23
C PHE A 45 17.01 -9.46 0.25
N GLU A 46 15.82 -9.80 0.75
CA GLU A 46 15.49 -9.72 2.17
C GLU A 46 15.73 -11.07 2.85
N LEU A 47 16.51 -11.05 3.90
CA LEU A 47 16.90 -12.20 4.67
C LEU A 47 16.56 -11.99 6.14
N LYS A 48 16.36 -13.11 6.85
CA LYS A 48 16.17 -13.13 8.30
C LYS A 48 17.12 -14.14 8.94
N ALA A 49 17.96 -13.65 9.85
CA ALA A 49 18.79 -14.47 10.69
C ALA A 49 18.05 -14.88 11.98
N LYS A 50 18.26 -16.09 12.42
CA LYS A 50 17.91 -16.57 13.78
C LYS A 50 19.18 -17.10 14.43
N GLY A 51 19.51 -16.58 15.61
CA GLY A 51 20.80 -16.80 16.26
C GLY A 51 21.88 -15.87 15.69
N LYS A 52 23.16 -16.13 16.00
CA LYS A 52 24.31 -15.33 15.56
C LYS A 52 24.80 -15.82 14.19
N VAL A 53 24.29 -15.24 13.10
CA VAL A 53 24.69 -15.58 11.72
C VAL A 53 25.75 -14.60 11.22
N SER A 54 26.77 -15.09 10.54
CA SER A 54 27.77 -14.27 9.82
C SER A 54 27.92 -14.75 8.39
N ILE A 55 28.10 -13.79 7.46
CA ILE A 55 28.43 -14.08 6.07
C ILE A 55 29.96 -14.22 5.98
N GLU A 56 30.45 -15.40 5.61
CA GLU A 56 31.86 -15.74 5.53
C GLU A 56 32.46 -15.38 4.18
N ALA A 57 31.74 -15.66 3.09
CA ALA A 57 32.16 -15.35 1.74
C ALA A 57 30.96 -15.11 0.83
N VAL A 58 31.16 -14.25 -0.15
CA VAL A 58 30.22 -14.01 -1.26
C VAL A 58 30.99 -14.10 -2.56
N GLN A 59 30.52 -14.97 -3.47
CA GLN A 59 31.17 -15.22 -4.74
C GLN A 59 30.15 -15.03 -5.89
N PRO A 60 30.17 -13.88 -6.59
CA PRO A 60 29.41 -13.69 -7.83
C PRO A 60 29.94 -14.60 -8.94
N ASP A 61 29.08 -14.92 -9.90
CA ASP A 61 29.40 -15.74 -11.07
C ASP A 61 30.21 -15.00 -12.13
N CYS A 62 30.30 -13.66 -12.06
CA CYS A 62 31.13 -12.85 -12.96
C CYS A 62 31.61 -11.57 -12.27
N ASN A 63 32.67 -10.97 -12.81
CA ASN A 63 33.17 -9.66 -12.38
C ASN A 63 32.24 -8.49 -12.79
N CYS A 64 31.20 -8.77 -13.58
CA CYS A 64 30.17 -7.83 -14.00
C CYS A 64 29.11 -7.60 -12.93
N THR A 65 29.21 -8.30 -11.79
CA THR A 65 28.25 -8.27 -10.70
C THR A 65 28.94 -7.97 -9.37
N VAL A 66 28.44 -6.99 -8.64
CA VAL A 66 28.90 -6.62 -7.31
C VAL A 66 27.82 -6.98 -6.29
N VAL A 67 28.23 -7.54 -5.14
CA VAL A 67 27.30 -7.88 -4.05
C VAL A 67 27.71 -7.12 -2.80
N ASP A 68 26.81 -6.26 -2.34
CA ASP A 68 26.92 -5.54 -1.09
C ASP A 68 26.09 -6.21 0.00
N TYR A 69 26.71 -6.45 1.15
CA TYR A 69 26.10 -7.14 2.27
C TYR A 69 26.65 -6.66 3.62
N PRO A 70 25.87 -6.71 4.70
CA PRO A 70 26.30 -6.29 6.02
C PRO A 70 27.39 -7.23 6.56
N LYS A 71 28.41 -6.63 7.19
CA LYS A 71 29.52 -7.34 7.83
C LYS A 71 29.21 -7.61 9.31
N GLY A 72 29.89 -8.61 9.88
CA GLY A 72 29.77 -8.95 11.30
C GLY A 72 28.64 -9.92 11.62
N THR A 73 28.19 -9.89 12.85
CA THR A 73 27.14 -10.80 13.35
C THR A 73 25.75 -10.23 13.10
N LEU A 74 24.92 -11.02 12.43
CA LEU A 74 23.55 -10.70 12.04
C LEU A 74 22.56 -11.48 12.92
N THR A 75 21.60 -10.82 13.52
CA THR A 75 20.65 -11.44 14.48
C THR A 75 19.18 -11.27 14.13
N ASP A 76 18.87 -10.45 13.09
CA ASP A 76 17.51 -10.11 12.68
C ASP A 76 17.42 -9.95 11.16
N LYS A 77 16.46 -9.21 10.66
CA LYS A 77 16.27 -8.90 9.24
C LYS A 77 17.39 -8.03 8.71
N PHE A 78 17.89 -8.38 7.53
CA PHE A 78 18.87 -7.60 6.79
C PHE A 78 18.68 -7.78 5.28
N GLN A 79 19.37 -6.95 4.50
CA GLN A 79 19.32 -6.98 3.05
C GLN A 79 20.70 -7.27 2.46
N ILE A 80 20.69 -8.01 1.32
CA ILE A 80 21.85 -8.14 0.43
C ILE A 80 21.45 -7.46 -0.88
N ARG A 81 22.36 -6.65 -1.43
CA ARG A 81 22.19 -5.94 -2.69
C ARG A 81 23.11 -6.53 -3.73
N MET A 82 22.57 -6.93 -4.88
CA MET A 82 23.33 -7.47 -6.01
C MET A 82 23.15 -6.52 -7.19
N THR A 83 24.25 -5.93 -7.67
CA THR A 83 24.26 -4.94 -8.76
C THR A 83 24.96 -5.50 -9.97
N TYR A 84 24.29 -5.52 -11.11
CA TYR A 84 24.83 -5.89 -12.42
C TYR A 84 25.14 -4.64 -13.23
N ASP A 85 26.29 -4.59 -13.92
CA ASP A 85 26.80 -3.43 -14.64
C ASP A 85 26.12 -3.15 -16.00
N ALA A 86 25.26 -4.05 -16.46
CA ALA A 86 24.42 -3.96 -17.67
C ALA A 86 25.19 -3.64 -18.97
N LYS A 87 26.44 -4.08 -19.12
CA LYS A 87 27.26 -3.82 -20.29
C LYS A 87 27.02 -4.75 -21.48
N GLN A 88 26.19 -5.79 -21.31
CA GLN A 88 25.88 -6.76 -22.35
C GLN A 88 24.40 -6.67 -22.69
N LEU A 89 24.07 -6.45 -23.96
CA LEU A 89 22.68 -6.39 -24.45
C LEU A 89 22.01 -7.76 -24.40
N GLY A 90 20.70 -7.75 -24.23
CA GLY A 90 19.87 -8.95 -24.19
C GLY A 90 19.52 -9.42 -22.78
N HIS A 91 19.03 -10.66 -22.68
CA HIS A 91 18.67 -11.25 -21.39
C HIS A 91 19.91 -11.58 -20.58
N PHE A 92 19.82 -11.34 -19.29
CA PHE A 92 20.85 -11.75 -18.33
C PHE A 92 20.24 -12.55 -17.18
N ASP A 93 21.09 -13.40 -16.61
CA ASP A 93 20.78 -14.25 -15.48
C ASP A 93 22.07 -14.40 -14.66
N LYS A 94 22.13 -13.70 -13.54
CA LYS A 94 23.32 -13.60 -12.69
C LYS A 94 23.04 -14.20 -11.34
N GLN A 95 24.03 -14.89 -10.77
CA GLN A 95 23.91 -15.47 -9.44
C GLN A 95 25.13 -15.18 -8.58
N ALA A 96 24.93 -15.28 -7.27
CA ALA A 96 26.04 -15.26 -6.32
C ALA A 96 25.85 -16.36 -5.27
N ALA A 97 26.92 -17.06 -4.97
CA ALA A 97 27.00 -18.01 -3.88
C ALA A 97 27.32 -17.27 -2.58
N ILE A 98 26.57 -17.56 -1.53
CA ILE A 98 26.75 -16.95 -0.20
C ILE A 98 27.01 -18.03 0.82
N LYS A 99 28.20 -17.99 1.42
CA LYS A 99 28.63 -18.90 2.47
C LYS A 99 28.44 -18.23 3.84
N THR A 100 27.88 -18.96 4.78
CA THR A 100 27.63 -18.48 6.15
C THR A 100 27.99 -19.54 7.17
N ASN A 101 28.19 -19.11 8.42
CA ASN A 101 28.38 -20.03 9.53
C ASN A 101 27.11 -20.83 9.93
N ALA A 102 25.94 -20.51 9.36
CA ALA A 102 24.67 -21.19 9.65
C ALA A 102 24.44 -22.46 8.80
N SER A 103 25.28 -22.73 7.78
CA SER A 103 25.17 -23.89 6.90
C SER A 103 26.51 -24.24 6.27
N SER A 104 26.80 -25.53 6.17
CA SER A 104 27.99 -26.05 5.46
C SER A 104 27.86 -25.89 3.94
N LYS A 105 26.64 -25.78 3.40
CA LYS A 105 26.37 -25.56 1.98
C LYS A 105 26.07 -24.07 1.74
N PRO A 106 26.65 -23.47 0.67
CA PRO A 106 26.28 -22.11 0.28
C PRO A 106 24.82 -22.07 -0.16
N PHE A 107 24.15 -20.93 0.06
CA PHE A 107 22.89 -20.65 -0.63
C PHE A 107 23.15 -19.68 -1.79
N TYR A 108 22.19 -19.61 -2.71
CA TYR A 108 22.34 -18.82 -3.93
C TYR A 108 21.26 -17.75 -3.99
N ILE A 109 21.68 -16.53 -4.34
CA ILE A 109 20.79 -15.46 -4.80
C ILE A 109 20.94 -15.30 -6.30
N ARG A 110 19.84 -14.98 -6.99
CA ARG A 110 19.79 -14.92 -8.44
C ARG A 110 19.05 -13.68 -8.90
N MET A 111 19.62 -12.96 -9.85
CA MET A 111 19.02 -11.80 -10.47
C MET A 111 18.91 -12.03 -11.97
N LYS A 112 17.75 -11.74 -12.56
CA LYS A 112 17.52 -11.84 -13.99
C LYS A 112 16.78 -10.61 -14.52
N GLY A 113 16.97 -10.35 -15.82
CA GLY A 113 16.34 -9.23 -16.50
C GLY A 113 16.76 -9.14 -17.95
N GLN A 114 16.57 -7.96 -18.54
CA GLN A 114 16.94 -7.68 -19.93
C GLN A 114 17.58 -6.30 -20.05
N VAL A 115 18.71 -6.21 -20.74
CA VAL A 115 19.38 -4.97 -21.11
C VAL A 115 18.96 -4.58 -22.51
N LEU A 116 18.54 -3.35 -22.72
CA LEU A 116 18.12 -2.78 -24.00
C LEU A 116 19.04 -1.62 -24.38
N GLU A 117 19.27 -1.45 -25.66
CA GLU A 117 20.03 -0.32 -26.19
C GLU A 117 19.23 0.98 -26.00
N ASP A 118 17.98 0.99 -26.48
CA ASP A 118 17.05 2.10 -26.36
C ASP A 118 16.05 1.83 -25.22
N TYR A 119 16.44 2.12 -24.00
CA TYR A 119 15.58 1.98 -22.82
C TYR A 119 15.08 3.33 -22.35
N ILE A 120 13.78 3.50 -22.27
CA ILE A 120 13.14 4.65 -21.65
C ILE A 120 12.68 4.25 -20.26
N ASP A 121 13.20 4.94 -19.24
CA ASP A 121 12.72 4.74 -17.86
C ASP A 121 11.40 5.47 -17.66
N LEU A 122 10.33 4.72 -17.55
CA LEU A 122 8.98 5.20 -17.28
C LEU A 122 8.60 5.10 -15.77
N SER A 123 9.58 4.90 -14.88
CA SER A 123 9.31 4.72 -13.45
C SER A 123 8.67 5.95 -12.79
N ALA A 124 8.94 7.15 -13.31
CA ALA A 124 8.33 8.40 -12.85
C ALA A 124 6.84 8.48 -13.22
N ASP A 125 6.49 8.05 -14.44
CA ASP A 125 5.10 8.06 -14.94
C ASP A 125 4.28 6.89 -14.35
N TYR A 126 4.93 5.80 -13.99
CA TYR A 126 4.35 4.59 -13.42
C TYR A 126 5.05 4.22 -12.10
N PRO A 127 4.86 5.02 -11.04
CA PRO A 127 5.64 4.90 -9.81
C PRO A 127 5.34 3.65 -8.98
N VAL A 128 4.19 3.02 -9.17
CA VAL A 128 3.77 1.87 -8.37
C VAL A 128 4.11 0.58 -9.09
N GLU A 129 4.94 -0.25 -8.44
CA GLU A 129 5.33 -1.56 -8.96
C GLU A 129 4.41 -2.67 -8.42
N MET A 130 3.91 -3.52 -9.31
CA MET A 130 3.07 -4.67 -9.02
C MET A 130 3.56 -5.90 -9.79
N GLY A 131 4.62 -6.53 -9.29
CA GLY A 131 5.29 -7.64 -9.96
C GLY A 131 6.02 -7.19 -11.23
N GLY A 132 5.67 -7.75 -12.38
CA GLY A 132 6.20 -7.33 -13.69
C GLY A 132 5.49 -6.13 -14.31
N LEU A 133 4.40 -5.68 -13.70
CA LEU A 133 3.64 -4.50 -14.12
C LEU A 133 3.98 -3.29 -13.26
N ARG A 134 3.87 -2.10 -13.83
CA ARG A 134 3.89 -0.83 -13.12
C ARG A 134 2.63 -0.04 -13.48
N ILE A 135 2.12 0.76 -12.55
CA ILE A 135 0.92 1.56 -12.72
C ILE A 135 1.15 3.00 -12.28
N ASP A 136 0.35 3.91 -12.80
CA ASP A 136 0.44 5.34 -12.48
C ASP A 136 -0.05 5.66 -11.07
N LYS A 137 -1.07 4.94 -10.57
CA LYS A 137 -1.69 5.15 -9.26
C LYS A 137 -2.24 3.84 -8.70
N ASN A 138 -2.27 3.66 -7.39
CA ASN A 138 -2.86 2.48 -6.73
C ASN A 138 -4.13 2.82 -5.93
N TYR A 139 -4.77 3.91 -6.29
CA TYR A 139 -6.03 4.34 -5.74
C TYR A 139 -6.86 5.07 -6.79
N LEU A 140 -8.12 4.64 -6.99
CA LEU A 140 -9.08 5.24 -7.89
C LEU A 140 -10.17 5.93 -7.07
N GLU A 141 -10.28 7.24 -7.21
CA GLU A 141 -11.33 8.03 -6.59
C GLU A 141 -12.29 8.50 -7.68
N PHE A 142 -13.46 7.84 -7.72
CA PHE A 142 -14.51 8.25 -8.65
C PHE A 142 -15.10 9.59 -8.22
N ALA A 143 -15.59 10.35 -9.20
CA ALA A 143 -16.38 11.53 -8.93
C ALA A 143 -17.61 11.19 -8.09
N ASP A 144 -18.21 12.21 -7.45
CA ASP A 144 -19.47 12.03 -6.75
C ASP A 144 -20.55 11.55 -7.73
N ALA A 145 -21.34 10.59 -7.29
CA ALA A 145 -22.38 9.96 -8.10
C ALA A 145 -23.78 10.25 -7.57
N ASN A 146 -24.72 10.46 -8.47
CA ASN A 146 -26.13 10.29 -8.18
C ASN A 146 -26.56 8.87 -8.50
N LYS A 147 -27.65 8.40 -7.95
CA LYS A 147 -28.19 7.07 -8.24
C LYS A 147 -28.53 6.97 -9.74
N GLY A 148 -27.94 6.02 -10.45
CA GLY A 148 -28.10 5.82 -11.90
C GLY A 148 -26.92 6.25 -12.75
N ASP A 149 -25.99 7.05 -12.21
CA ASP A 149 -24.82 7.51 -12.95
C ASP A 149 -23.89 6.35 -13.32
N GLN A 150 -23.27 6.49 -14.51
CA GLN A 150 -22.21 5.61 -15.00
C GLN A 150 -20.90 6.40 -14.99
N LEU A 151 -19.97 6.02 -14.14
CA LEU A 151 -18.70 6.71 -13.99
C LEU A 151 -17.56 5.84 -14.52
N ILE A 152 -16.48 6.49 -14.95
CA ILE A 152 -15.30 5.80 -15.49
C ILE A 152 -14.05 6.42 -14.88
N GLU A 153 -13.15 5.55 -14.41
CA GLU A 153 -11.79 5.91 -14.00
C GLU A 153 -10.77 5.16 -14.84
N GLU A 154 -9.68 5.84 -15.22
CA GLU A 154 -8.58 5.27 -15.98
C GLU A 154 -7.42 4.94 -15.06
N LEU A 155 -6.84 3.75 -15.24
CA LEU A 155 -5.59 3.31 -14.66
C LEU A 155 -4.60 3.04 -15.80
N LYS A 156 -3.47 3.72 -15.81
CA LYS A 156 -2.41 3.48 -16.80
C LYS A 156 -1.51 2.37 -16.32
N ILE A 157 -1.14 1.48 -17.22
CA ILE A 157 -0.28 0.33 -16.93
C ILE A 157 0.91 0.27 -17.87
N TYR A 158 2.01 -0.25 -17.40
CA TYR A 158 3.26 -0.45 -18.14
C TYR A 158 3.82 -1.84 -17.82
N ASN A 159 4.13 -2.63 -18.85
CA ASN A 159 4.81 -3.90 -18.67
C ASN A 159 6.32 -3.68 -18.59
N ASN A 160 6.84 -3.62 -17.37
CA ASN A 160 8.28 -3.53 -17.09
C ASN A 160 8.96 -4.91 -17.05
N GLY A 161 8.19 -5.99 -17.15
CA GLY A 161 8.70 -7.36 -17.17
C GLY A 161 9.34 -7.72 -18.51
N THR A 162 9.82 -8.96 -18.59
CA THR A 162 10.49 -9.54 -19.78
C THR A 162 9.57 -10.42 -20.62
N LYS A 163 8.34 -10.65 -20.17
CA LYS A 163 7.35 -11.51 -20.84
C LYS A 163 6.09 -10.72 -21.15
N THR A 164 5.42 -11.09 -22.25
CA THR A 164 4.06 -10.64 -22.56
C THR A 164 3.09 -11.08 -21.46
N CYS A 165 2.14 -10.24 -21.12
CA CYS A 165 1.11 -10.50 -20.12
C CYS A 165 -0.27 -10.09 -20.60
N HIS A 166 -1.31 -10.56 -19.92
CA HIS A 166 -2.72 -10.27 -20.15
C HIS A 166 -3.31 -9.68 -18.85
N PRO A 167 -3.10 -8.38 -18.59
CA PRO A 167 -3.48 -7.78 -17.32
C PRO A 167 -4.97 -7.92 -17.03
N ILE A 168 -5.32 -8.18 -15.78
CA ILE A 168 -6.70 -8.34 -15.34
C ILE A 168 -6.89 -7.71 -13.96
N LEU A 169 -8.05 -7.08 -13.72
CA LEU A 169 -8.49 -6.74 -12.37
C LEU A 169 -9.33 -7.87 -11.78
N MET A 170 -8.96 -8.28 -10.59
CA MET A 170 -9.59 -9.37 -9.84
C MET A 170 -10.40 -8.81 -8.67
N HIS A 171 -11.40 -9.58 -8.20
CA HIS A 171 -12.29 -9.25 -7.08
C HIS A 171 -13.09 -7.95 -7.30
N LEU A 172 -13.54 -7.72 -8.53
CA LEU A 172 -14.42 -6.60 -8.82
C LEU A 172 -15.76 -6.75 -8.08
N PRO A 173 -16.16 -5.76 -7.25
CA PRO A 173 -17.51 -5.71 -6.68
C PRO A 173 -18.56 -5.66 -7.79
N SER A 174 -19.79 -6.04 -7.51
CA SER A 174 -20.87 -6.12 -8.50
C SER A 174 -21.22 -4.80 -9.20
N TYR A 175 -20.88 -3.68 -8.59
CA TYR A 175 -21.07 -2.34 -9.15
C TYR A 175 -19.93 -1.88 -10.07
N LEU A 176 -18.88 -2.69 -10.23
CA LEU A 176 -17.73 -2.39 -11.09
C LEU A 176 -17.60 -3.40 -12.23
N THR A 177 -17.15 -2.91 -13.38
CA THR A 177 -16.57 -3.71 -14.47
C THR A 177 -15.28 -3.08 -14.94
N ALA A 178 -14.43 -3.83 -15.62
CA ALA A 178 -13.17 -3.32 -16.14
C ALA A 178 -12.90 -3.84 -17.55
N THR A 179 -12.26 -2.99 -18.37
CA THR A 179 -11.75 -3.35 -19.70
C THR A 179 -10.29 -2.96 -19.80
N VAL A 180 -9.47 -3.81 -20.41
CA VAL A 180 -8.03 -3.62 -20.56
C VAL A 180 -7.72 -3.38 -22.04
N THR A 181 -6.89 -2.38 -22.35
CA THR A 181 -6.47 -2.05 -23.71
C THR A 181 -4.99 -1.73 -23.76
N PRO A 182 -4.18 -2.43 -24.56
CA PRO A 182 -4.51 -3.67 -25.28
C PRO A 182 -4.69 -4.86 -24.31
N GLU A 183 -5.42 -5.90 -24.73
CA GLU A 183 -5.60 -7.13 -23.93
C GLU A 183 -4.27 -7.87 -23.73
N GLU A 184 -3.40 -7.85 -24.74
CA GLU A 184 -2.05 -8.39 -24.71
C GLU A 184 -1.03 -7.24 -24.54
N LEU A 185 -0.33 -7.21 -23.43
CA LEU A 185 0.67 -6.18 -23.15
C LEU A 185 2.09 -6.75 -23.23
N ARG A 186 2.78 -6.43 -24.34
CA ARG A 186 4.17 -6.85 -24.59
C ARG A 186 5.16 -6.14 -23.67
N PRO A 187 6.34 -6.72 -23.41
CA PRO A 187 7.42 -6.07 -22.68
C PRO A 187 7.72 -4.66 -23.19
N GLY A 188 7.81 -3.68 -22.28
CA GLY A 188 8.09 -2.29 -22.58
C GLY A 188 6.96 -1.52 -23.25
N LYS A 189 5.77 -2.06 -23.29
CA LYS A 189 4.59 -1.36 -23.81
C LYS A 189 3.70 -0.90 -22.68
N THR A 190 2.98 0.16 -22.96
CA THR A 190 1.97 0.76 -22.07
C THR A 190 0.57 0.34 -22.51
N GLY A 191 -0.34 0.36 -21.57
CA GLY A 191 -1.76 0.12 -21.78
C GLY A 191 -2.59 0.88 -20.77
N LYS A 192 -3.88 0.65 -20.76
CA LYS A 192 -4.81 1.23 -19.82
C LYS A 192 -5.91 0.26 -19.42
N ILE A 193 -6.39 0.42 -18.20
CA ILE A 193 -7.56 -0.27 -17.68
C ILE A 193 -8.62 0.79 -17.41
N MET A 194 -9.77 0.65 -18.08
CA MET A 194 -10.94 1.49 -17.83
C MET A 194 -11.81 0.78 -16.80
N VAL A 195 -12.02 1.40 -15.65
CA VAL A 195 -12.87 0.88 -14.57
C VAL A 195 -14.20 1.61 -14.62
N HIS A 196 -15.27 0.89 -14.92
CA HIS A 196 -16.62 1.41 -15.05
C HIS A 196 -17.39 1.15 -13.76
N LEU A 197 -18.04 2.18 -13.24
CA LEU A 197 -18.86 2.12 -12.03
C LEU A 197 -20.33 2.38 -12.39
N ASN A 198 -21.22 1.47 -12.00
CA ASN A 198 -22.67 1.64 -12.10
C ASN A 198 -23.23 1.99 -10.72
N SER A 199 -23.56 3.25 -10.50
CA SER A 199 -24.05 3.75 -9.22
C SER A 199 -25.42 3.21 -8.82
N SER A 200 -26.23 2.68 -9.79
CA SER A 200 -27.49 2.02 -9.48
C SER A 200 -27.32 0.79 -8.57
N LYS A 201 -26.13 0.19 -8.57
CA LYS A 201 -25.78 -0.99 -7.77
C LYS A 201 -25.16 -0.65 -6.41
N LEU A 202 -24.92 0.64 -6.12
CA LEU A 202 -24.52 1.09 -4.78
C LEU A 202 -25.76 1.10 -3.87
N HIS A 203 -25.62 0.69 -2.62
CA HIS A 203 -26.75 0.56 -1.71
C HIS A 203 -26.88 1.77 -0.80
N ASP A 204 -25.77 2.22 -0.19
CA ASP A 204 -25.78 3.22 0.85
C ASP A 204 -25.32 4.59 0.32
N PHE A 205 -26.00 5.66 0.77
CA PHE A 205 -25.54 7.03 0.52
C PHE A 205 -24.26 7.34 1.31
N GLY A 206 -23.43 8.18 0.75
CA GLY A 206 -22.13 8.54 1.28
C GLY A 206 -21.00 7.72 0.68
N LEU A 207 -19.93 7.52 1.45
CA LEU A 207 -18.68 6.92 0.98
C LEU A 207 -18.76 5.41 0.93
N THR A 208 -18.57 4.86 -0.26
CA THR A 208 -18.31 3.43 -0.49
C THR A 208 -16.82 3.27 -0.81
N GLN A 209 -16.14 2.37 -0.10
CA GLN A 209 -14.74 2.02 -0.33
C GLN A 209 -14.61 0.51 -0.55
N SER A 210 -13.75 0.14 -1.50
CA SER A 210 -13.41 -1.26 -1.78
C SER A 210 -11.98 -1.38 -2.30
N SER A 211 -11.55 -2.60 -2.54
CA SER A 211 -10.26 -2.91 -3.15
C SER A 211 -10.44 -3.93 -4.25
N VAL A 212 -9.65 -3.76 -5.31
CA VAL A 212 -9.46 -4.75 -6.39
C VAL A 212 -7.98 -5.09 -6.48
N TYR A 213 -7.63 -6.14 -7.21
CA TYR A 213 -6.24 -6.60 -7.29
C TYR A 213 -5.81 -6.74 -8.74
N LEU A 214 -4.63 -6.22 -9.08
CA LEU A 214 -4.07 -6.36 -10.41
C LEU A 214 -3.35 -7.69 -10.55
N GLY A 215 -3.80 -8.52 -11.50
CA GLY A 215 -3.08 -9.70 -11.97
C GLY A 215 -2.36 -9.41 -13.28
N SER A 216 -1.21 -10.05 -13.49
CA SER A 216 -0.49 -10.01 -14.76
C SER A 216 -1.13 -10.91 -15.81
N ASN A 217 -1.80 -11.99 -15.38
CA ASN A 217 -2.51 -12.92 -16.26
C ASN A 217 -3.76 -13.49 -15.57
N PRO A 218 -4.75 -13.93 -16.34
CA PRO A 218 -5.87 -14.71 -15.80
C PRO A 218 -5.36 -15.95 -15.04
N GLY A 219 -5.89 -16.18 -13.85
CA GLY A 219 -5.50 -17.29 -12.98
C GLY A 219 -4.35 -16.96 -12.01
N ASP A 220 -3.81 -15.76 -12.04
CA ASP A 220 -2.85 -15.31 -11.02
C ASP A 220 -3.48 -15.34 -9.62
N LYS A 221 -2.66 -15.63 -8.62
CA LYS A 221 -3.08 -15.56 -7.22
C LYS A 221 -3.17 -14.10 -6.77
N VAL A 222 -4.22 -13.80 -6.00
CA VAL A 222 -4.37 -12.48 -5.35
C VAL A 222 -3.20 -12.22 -4.41
N ARG A 223 -2.62 -11.02 -4.52
CA ARG A 223 -1.50 -10.56 -3.69
C ARG A 223 -1.84 -9.23 -3.06
N GLN A 224 -1.53 -9.07 -1.79
CA GLN A 224 -1.81 -7.84 -1.05
C GLN A 224 -1.00 -6.64 -1.55
N ASP A 225 0.20 -6.87 -2.07
CA ASP A 225 1.06 -5.85 -2.68
C ASP A 225 0.57 -5.39 -4.07
N HIS A 226 -0.43 -6.07 -4.64
CA HIS A 226 -1.11 -5.72 -5.90
C HIS A 226 -2.50 -5.09 -5.70
N GLU A 227 -2.78 -4.63 -4.48
CA GLU A 227 -4.05 -4.01 -4.13
C GLU A 227 -4.18 -2.60 -4.70
N ILE A 228 -5.33 -2.31 -5.30
CA ILE A 228 -5.76 -0.99 -5.76
C ILE A 228 -7.02 -0.63 -4.98
N GLY A 229 -6.94 0.43 -4.18
CA GLY A 229 -8.08 0.95 -3.45
C GLY A 229 -9.02 1.75 -4.37
N LEU A 230 -10.31 1.73 -4.04
CA LEU A 230 -11.32 2.52 -4.76
C LEU A 230 -12.21 3.25 -3.77
N SER A 231 -12.71 4.41 -4.19
CA SER A 231 -13.77 5.12 -3.46
C SER A 231 -14.72 5.84 -4.40
N VAL A 232 -15.96 5.96 -3.96
CA VAL A 232 -17.00 6.76 -4.59
C VAL A 232 -17.92 7.30 -3.50
N VAL A 233 -18.45 8.50 -3.69
CA VAL A 233 -19.49 9.06 -2.81
C VAL A 233 -20.82 9.06 -3.58
N LEU A 234 -21.80 8.31 -3.06
CA LEU A 234 -23.16 8.34 -3.57
C LEU A 234 -23.93 9.46 -2.84
N LEU A 235 -24.35 10.46 -3.59
CA LEU A 235 -25.11 11.57 -3.06
C LEU A 235 -26.56 11.16 -2.75
N PRO A 236 -27.17 11.71 -1.69
CA PRO A 236 -28.61 11.56 -1.47
C PRO A 236 -29.39 12.21 -2.62
N PRO A 237 -30.63 11.75 -2.89
CA PRO A 237 -31.44 12.34 -3.93
C PRO A 237 -31.73 13.81 -3.60
N PHE A 238 -31.65 14.65 -4.61
CA PHE A 238 -32.03 16.06 -4.48
C PHE A 238 -33.52 16.18 -4.14
N ALA A 239 -33.83 16.80 -3.01
CA ALA A 239 -35.21 16.93 -2.53
C ALA A 239 -36.00 18.06 -3.22
N GLY A 240 -35.41 18.73 -4.23
CA GLY A 240 -35.98 19.91 -4.88
C GLY A 240 -35.83 21.21 -4.07
N PRO A 241 -36.37 22.33 -4.54
CA PRO A 241 -36.30 23.58 -3.84
C PRO A 241 -37.00 23.47 -2.47
N VAL A 242 -36.27 23.77 -1.39
CA VAL A 242 -36.78 23.75 -0.02
C VAL A 242 -37.03 25.18 0.40
N GLN A 243 -38.26 25.49 0.86
CA GLN A 243 -38.57 26.77 1.46
C GLN A 243 -37.91 26.83 2.84
N ASN A 244 -37.15 27.91 3.13
CA ASN A 244 -36.43 28.08 4.40
C ASN A 244 -35.46 26.92 4.71
N PRO A 245 -34.48 26.66 3.86
CA PRO A 245 -33.61 25.47 4.00
C PRO A 245 -32.74 25.54 5.27
N PRO A 246 -32.29 24.38 5.78
CA PRO A 246 -31.19 24.35 6.72
C PRO A 246 -29.91 24.80 6.01
N VAL A 247 -29.02 25.46 6.73
CA VAL A 247 -27.70 25.88 6.18
C VAL A 247 -26.62 25.50 7.15
N ILE A 248 -25.72 24.59 6.71
CA ILE A 248 -24.58 24.20 7.52
C ILE A 248 -23.42 25.20 7.40
N ARG A 249 -22.89 25.61 8.53
CA ARG A 249 -21.67 26.41 8.62
C ARG A 249 -20.66 25.72 9.55
N LEU A 250 -19.44 25.58 9.08
CA LEU A 250 -18.31 25.03 9.85
C LEU A 250 -17.37 26.18 10.24
N SER A 251 -16.78 26.11 11.44
CA SER A 251 -15.70 27.03 11.83
C SER A 251 -14.43 26.86 11.00
N LYS A 252 -14.19 25.65 10.46
CA LYS A 252 -13.06 25.31 9.57
C LYS A 252 -13.43 24.11 8.68
N GLU A 253 -13.08 24.19 7.38
CA GLU A 253 -13.18 23.08 6.42
C GLU A 253 -11.80 22.40 6.16
N LYS A 254 -10.71 23.05 6.60
CA LYS A 254 -9.34 22.52 6.63
C LYS A 254 -8.81 22.57 8.05
N VAL A 255 -8.20 21.48 8.49
CA VAL A 255 -7.70 21.34 9.86
C VAL A 255 -6.24 20.89 9.80
N ASP A 256 -5.35 21.72 10.31
CA ASP A 256 -3.95 21.40 10.47
C ASP A 256 -3.73 20.80 11.88
N ILE A 257 -3.15 19.62 11.91
CA ILE A 257 -2.88 18.88 13.16
C ILE A 257 -1.38 18.67 13.29
N TYR A 258 -0.76 19.34 14.24
CA TYR A 258 0.66 19.20 14.58
C TYR A 258 0.79 18.28 15.80
N PHE A 259 1.41 17.11 15.64
CA PHE A 259 1.51 16.11 16.71
C PHE A 259 2.44 16.51 17.86
N GLU A 260 3.46 17.35 17.62
CA GLU A 260 4.40 17.83 18.65
C GLU A 260 4.96 16.68 19.51
N GLY A 261 5.34 15.59 18.87
CA GLY A 261 5.83 14.38 19.54
C GLY A 261 4.75 13.44 20.09
N LYS A 262 3.49 13.85 20.17
CA LYS A 262 2.37 13.02 20.66
C LYS A 262 1.96 11.96 19.65
N LYS A 263 1.45 10.83 20.13
CA LYS A 263 0.89 9.77 19.27
C LYS A 263 -0.51 10.10 18.74
N LYS A 264 -1.25 10.96 19.45
CA LYS A 264 -2.62 11.37 19.13
C LYS A 264 -2.79 12.86 19.39
N LYS A 265 -3.54 13.54 18.54
CA LYS A 265 -3.95 14.95 18.74
C LYS A 265 -5.42 15.08 18.36
N THR A 266 -6.14 15.90 19.11
CA THR A 266 -7.57 16.17 18.86
C THR A 266 -7.77 17.65 18.58
N GLU A 267 -8.49 17.94 17.51
CA GLU A 267 -8.98 19.27 17.15
C GLU A 267 -10.51 19.31 17.22
N VAL A 268 -11.05 20.50 17.43
CA VAL A 268 -12.49 20.73 17.54
C VAL A 268 -12.94 21.66 16.42
N ILE A 269 -14.05 21.31 15.80
CA ILE A 269 -14.73 22.09 14.76
C ILE A 269 -16.14 22.40 15.28
N ASP A 270 -16.51 23.66 15.28
CA ASP A 270 -17.90 24.05 15.59
C ASP A 270 -18.72 23.94 14.29
N ILE A 271 -19.89 23.32 14.40
CA ILE A 271 -20.89 23.19 13.34
C ILE A 271 -22.13 23.93 13.79
N THR A 272 -22.58 24.86 12.98
CA THR A 272 -23.77 25.72 13.29
C THR A 272 -24.78 25.57 12.18
N ASN A 273 -26.05 25.47 12.54
CA ASN A 273 -27.16 25.66 11.61
C ASN A 273 -27.50 27.14 11.52
N THR A 274 -27.14 27.78 10.42
CA THR A 274 -27.48 29.20 10.15
C THR A 274 -28.72 29.35 9.28
N GLY A 275 -29.39 28.24 8.94
CA GLY A 275 -30.64 28.20 8.17
C GLY A 275 -31.89 28.36 9.05
N LEU A 276 -33.05 28.18 8.43
CA LEU A 276 -34.34 28.43 9.04
C LEU A 276 -35.14 27.15 9.36
N SER A 277 -34.60 25.96 9.01
CA SER A 277 -35.17 24.66 9.36
C SER A 277 -34.14 23.74 10.00
N GLU A 278 -34.57 22.59 10.52
CA GLU A 278 -33.70 21.63 11.20
C GLU A 278 -32.61 21.10 10.24
N LEU A 279 -31.35 21.31 10.61
CA LEU A 279 -30.19 20.68 9.93
C LEU A 279 -29.98 19.27 10.48
N LYS A 280 -29.87 18.31 9.58
CA LYS A 280 -29.58 16.89 9.89
C LYS A 280 -28.25 16.48 9.27
N ILE A 281 -27.35 15.94 10.07
CA ILE A 281 -26.13 15.25 9.62
C ILE A 281 -26.47 13.78 9.63
N THR A 282 -26.70 13.20 8.43
CA THR A 282 -27.25 11.84 8.27
C THR A 282 -26.16 10.77 8.21
N SER A 283 -24.96 11.16 7.79
CA SER A 283 -23.81 10.25 7.73
C SER A 283 -22.51 11.00 8.00
N MET A 284 -21.58 10.31 8.65
CA MET A 284 -20.23 10.80 8.86
C MET A 284 -19.23 9.65 8.67
N GLN A 285 -18.32 9.79 7.71
CA GLN A 285 -17.41 8.75 7.29
C GLN A 285 -16.00 9.32 7.13
N MET A 286 -14.97 8.49 7.33
CA MET A 286 -13.57 8.86 7.13
C MET A 286 -13.01 8.14 5.90
N PHE A 287 -12.34 8.89 5.00
CA PHE A 287 -11.67 8.31 3.83
C PHE A 287 -10.45 7.46 4.20
N THR A 288 -9.88 7.66 5.38
CA THR A 288 -8.66 6.98 5.79
C THR A 288 -8.76 6.44 7.21
N ARG A 289 -8.00 5.39 7.47
CA ARG A 289 -7.72 4.95 8.85
C ARG A 289 -6.89 6.02 9.56
N GLY A 290 -6.90 6.01 10.88
CA GLY A 290 -6.12 6.95 11.69
C GLY A 290 -6.84 8.26 12.03
N LEU A 291 -8.08 8.43 11.57
CA LEU A 291 -9.01 9.45 12.06
C LEU A 291 -10.08 8.81 12.94
N ARG A 292 -10.46 9.50 13.99
CA ARG A 292 -11.62 9.18 14.84
C ARG A 292 -12.41 10.44 15.02
N VAL A 293 -13.72 10.37 14.85
CA VAL A 293 -14.63 11.51 14.97
C VAL A 293 -15.69 11.25 16.03
N ALA A 294 -16.05 12.32 16.75
CA ALA A 294 -17.16 12.32 17.68
C ALA A 294 -17.95 13.60 17.50
N LEU A 295 -19.22 13.45 17.11
CA LEU A 295 -20.17 14.54 16.92
C LEU A 295 -21.07 14.65 18.16
N GLY A 296 -21.24 15.85 18.68
CA GLY A 296 -22.09 16.08 19.86
C GLY A 296 -23.58 15.85 19.56
N LYS A 297 -24.11 16.52 18.53
CA LYS A 297 -25.47 16.38 18.05
C LYS A 297 -25.52 16.26 16.54
N SER A 298 -26.34 15.36 16.00
CA SER A 298 -26.55 15.17 14.56
C SER A 298 -27.78 15.92 14.01
N ARG A 299 -28.56 16.55 14.89
CA ARG A 299 -29.71 17.38 14.52
C ARG A 299 -29.58 18.72 15.25
N LEU A 300 -29.68 19.80 14.50
CA LEU A 300 -29.52 21.16 14.99
C LEU A 300 -30.73 22.01 14.60
N GLN A 301 -31.37 22.63 15.55
CA GLN A 301 -32.43 23.64 15.29
C GLN A 301 -31.80 24.90 14.71
N PRO A 302 -32.58 25.79 14.07
CA PRO A 302 -32.11 27.10 13.62
C PRO A 302 -31.32 27.83 14.70
N GLY A 303 -30.10 28.30 14.39
CA GLY A 303 -29.18 28.96 15.31
C GLY A 303 -28.42 28.04 16.28
N GLU A 304 -28.72 26.75 16.31
CA GLU A 304 -28.05 25.80 17.21
C GLU A 304 -26.67 25.39 16.68
N SER A 305 -25.75 25.15 17.60
CA SER A 305 -24.37 24.67 17.28
C SER A 305 -24.05 23.37 17.99
N THR A 306 -23.15 22.59 17.39
CA THR A 306 -22.54 21.38 17.97
C THR A 306 -21.05 21.34 17.72
N LYS A 307 -20.35 20.50 18.48
CA LYS A 307 -18.90 20.28 18.32
C LYS A 307 -18.61 18.94 17.66
N LEU A 308 -17.77 19.00 16.64
CA LEU A 308 -17.14 17.83 16.03
C LEU A 308 -15.71 17.72 16.56
N LYS A 309 -15.43 16.68 17.32
CA LYS A 309 -14.07 16.34 17.77
C LYS A 309 -13.42 15.42 16.75
N VAL A 310 -12.26 15.82 16.23
CA VAL A 310 -11.47 15.07 15.26
C VAL A 310 -10.15 14.66 15.92
N THR A 311 -9.96 13.38 16.13
CA THR A 311 -8.72 12.82 16.69
C THR A 311 -7.91 12.14 15.60
N ALA A 312 -6.68 12.63 15.37
CA ALA A 312 -5.72 12.03 14.47
C ALA A 312 -4.74 11.11 15.23
N ILE A 313 -4.41 9.96 14.63
CA ILE A 313 -3.49 8.96 15.17
C ILE A 313 -2.28 8.88 14.25
N ARG A 314 -1.12 9.37 14.70
CA ARG A 314 0.09 9.58 13.90
C ARG A 314 0.55 8.32 13.16
N ASP A 315 0.69 7.20 13.87
CA ASP A 315 1.27 5.98 13.29
C ASP A 315 0.33 5.29 12.28
N GLU A 316 -0.98 5.49 12.41
CA GLU A 316 -1.96 5.02 11.43
C GLU A 316 -1.97 5.90 10.18
N LEU A 317 -1.87 7.23 10.33
CA LEU A 317 -1.87 8.18 9.22
C LEU A 317 -0.63 8.10 8.33
N LYS A 318 0.54 7.70 8.87
CA LYS A 318 1.76 7.44 8.07
C LYS A 318 1.61 6.35 7.01
N ARG A 319 0.59 5.50 7.14
CA ARG A 319 0.39 4.32 6.27
C ARG A 319 -0.77 4.49 5.29
N VAL A 320 -1.38 5.67 5.24
CA VAL A 320 -2.52 5.90 4.34
C VAL A 320 -2.05 6.27 2.94
N ARG A 321 -2.82 5.85 1.93
CA ARG A 321 -2.56 6.11 0.50
C ARG A 321 -3.26 7.37 0.00
N THR A 322 -4.28 7.85 0.73
CA THR A 322 -5.11 8.99 0.34
C THR A 322 -4.98 10.11 1.36
N ARG A 323 -5.32 11.33 0.95
CA ARG A 323 -5.36 12.48 1.87
C ARG A 323 -6.41 12.22 2.95
N PRO A 324 -6.07 12.41 4.24
CA PRO A 324 -7.01 12.25 5.33
C PRO A 324 -8.15 13.26 5.20
N ARG A 325 -9.40 12.76 5.13
CA ARG A 325 -10.60 13.57 4.98
C ARG A 325 -11.76 12.95 5.76
N ILE A 326 -12.67 13.80 6.18
CA ILE A 326 -13.94 13.42 6.79
C ILE A 326 -15.06 13.86 5.85
N LEU A 327 -15.96 12.94 5.55
CA LEU A 327 -17.17 13.18 4.78
C LEU A 327 -18.36 13.32 5.75
N MET A 328 -19.18 14.32 5.54
CA MET A 328 -20.51 14.42 6.14
C MET A 328 -21.55 14.52 5.04
N ILE A 329 -22.67 13.81 5.20
CA ILE A 329 -23.87 13.94 4.38
C ILE A 329 -24.92 14.67 5.20
N THR A 330 -25.51 15.71 4.62
CA THR A 330 -26.47 16.60 5.30
C THR A 330 -27.75 16.76 4.47
N ASN A 331 -28.76 17.37 5.07
CA ASN A 331 -29.98 17.78 4.37
C ASN A 331 -29.94 19.26 3.92
N ASP A 332 -28.79 19.93 3.99
CA ASP A 332 -28.59 21.24 3.37
C ASP A 332 -28.60 21.06 1.84
N PRO A 333 -29.53 21.67 1.09
CA PRO A 333 -29.64 21.46 -0.34
C PRO A 333 -28.43 21.98 -1.14
N GLU A 334 -27.71 22.98 -0.63
CA GLU A 334 -26.51 23.52 -1.27
C GLU A 334 -25.23 22.79 -0.84
N LYS A 335 -25.26 22.18 0.36
CA LYS A 335 -24.13 21.45 0.95
C LYS A 335 -24.55 20.05 1.42
N ALA A 336 -25.21 19.28 0.54
CA ALA A 336 -25.61 17.90 0.83
C ALA A 336 -24.39 17.00 1.16
N LYS A 337 -23.23 17.34 0.58
CA LYS A 337 -21.92 16.78 0.90
C LYS A 337 -21.00 17.85 1.45
N VAL A 338 -20.41 17.59 2.62
CA VAL A 338 -19.36 18.41 3.22
C VAL A 338 -18.12 17.56 3.43
N THR A 339 -16.97 18.05 2.95
CA THR A 339 -15.67 17.39 3.14
C THR A 339 -14.77 18.27 3.99
N ILE A 340 -14.21 17.70 5.07
CA ILE A 340 -13.23 18.35 5.93
C ILE A 340 -11.87 17.74 5.62
N GLU A 341 -10.92 18.55 5.14
CA GLU A 341 -9.54 18.13 4.85
C GLU A 341 -8.71 18.17 6.14
N ILE A 342 -7.91 17.13 6.36
CA ILE A 342 -7.04 17.02 7.53
C ILE A 342 -5.59 16.98 7.07
N ASN A 343 -4.82 17.99 7.43
CA ASN A 343 -3.37 18.04 7.22
C ASN A 343 -2.69 17.65 8.54
N ALA A 344 -2.14 16.45 8.60
CA ALA A 344 -1.50 15.92 9.81
C ALA A 344 0.03 15.84 9.63
N GLN A 345 0.79 16.54 10.48
CA GLN A 345 2.25 16.67 10.44
C GLN A 345 2.91 16.26 11.77
#